data_2b06c2d2f3632f8b9f902a1beb2f3832
#
_entry.id   2b06c2d2f3632f8b9f902a1beb2f3832
#
_cell.length_a   1.000
_cell.length_b   1.000
_cell.length_c   1.000
_cell.angle_alpha   90.00
_cell.angle_beta   90.00
_cell.angle_gamma   90.00
#
_symmetry.space_group_name_H-M   'P 1'
#
loop_
_entity.id
_entity.type
_entity.pdbx_description
1 polymer ?
#
loop_
_entity_poly.entity_id
_entity_poly.type
_entity_poly.pdbx_seq_one_letter_code
_entity_poly.pdbx_strand_id
1 'polypeptide(L)'
;MSTESVSIIGITLICWGILIAADAAVSAIIYFIFGTSFRKVFVCGLISLAVPPSVIAYGALIERNLYRVKKIELAFSELPESFDGYRIVQISDIHARSFSSRPGSLEKATRIIDGLDPDMIAFTGDLITISPEETDRIRFHLSQMNGRDGVFSILGNHDYGI
;
A
#
# COMPACT_ATOMS: atom_id res chain seq x y z
N MET A 1 17.84 -14.15 -12.69
CA MET A 1 16.38 -14.30 -12.82
C MET A 1 16.08 -15.77 -12.60
N SER A 2 15.22 -16.11 -11.65
CA SER A 2 14.86 -17.52 -11.39
C SER A 2 14.01 -18.05 -12.57
N THR A 3 14.01 -19.37 -12.77
CA THR A 3 13.17 -20.04 -13.77
C THR A 3 11.68 -19.70 -13.59
N GLU A 4 11.23 -19.54 -12.35
CA GLU A 4 9.87 -19.10 -12.04
C GLU A 4 9.56 -17.67 -12.54
N SER A 5 10.50 -16.73 -12.41
CA SER A 5 10.31 -15.37 -12.92
C SER A 5 10.17 -15.32 -14.43
N VAL A 6 10.93 -16.17 -15.14
CA VAL A 6 10.84 -16.29 -16.62
C VAL A 6 9.50 -16.87 -17.04
N SER A 7 9.00 -17.88 -16.31
CA SER A 7 7.70 -18.50 -16.59
C SER A 7 6.53 -17.52 -16.39
N ILE A 8 6.55 -16.74 -15.29
CA ILE A 8 5.51 -15.74 -15.01
C ILE A 8 5.48 -14.67 -16.09
N ILE A 9 6.64 -14.15 -16.51
CA ILE A 9 6.74 -13.16 -17.57
C ILE A 9 6.20 -13.73 -18.89
N GLY A 10 6.56 -14.97 -19.22
CA GLY A 10 6.08 -15.64 -20.43
C GLY A 10 4.56 -15.79 -20.46
N ILE A 11 3.97 -16.27 -19.36
CA ILE A 11 2.51 -16.42 -19.22
C ILE A 11 1.82 -15.06 -19.34
N THR A 12 2.35 -14.03 -18.70
CA THR A 12 1.79 -12.67 -18.77
C THR A 12 1.79 -12.13 -20.19
N LEU A 13 2.88 -12.28 -20.92
CA LEU A 13 2.96 -11.84 -22.31
C LEU A 13 1.97 -12.58 -23.23
N ILE A 14 1.80 -13.88 -23.02
CA ILE A 14 0.82 -14.70 -23.77
C ILE A 14 -0.60 -14.20 -23.47
N CYS A 15 -0.95 -13.99 -22.19
CA CYS A 15 -2.27 -13.46 -21.81
C CYS A 15 -2.55 -12.09 -22.46
N TRP A 16 -1.58 -11.18 -22.44
CA TRP A 16 -1.72 -9.89 -23.13
C TRP A 16 -1.88 -10.02 -24.63
N GLY A 17 -1.13 -10.92 -25.26
CA GLY A 17 -1.28 -11.22 -26.71
C GLY A 17 -2.69 -11.70 -27.04
N ILE A 18 -3.26 -12.59 -26.24
CA ILE A 18 -4.64 -13.09 -26.40
C ILE A 18 -5.66 -11.96 -26.26
N LEU A 19 -5.52 -11.11 -25.24
CA LEU A 19 -6.43 -9.98 -25.01
C LEU A 19 -6.40 -8.96 -26.16
N ILE A 20 -5.23 -8.65 -26.70
CA ILE A 20 -5.08 -7.75 -27.84
C ILE A 20 -5.70 -8.37 -29.11
N ALA A 21 -5.50 -9.67 -29.33
CA ALA A 21 -6.10 -10.37 -30.47
C ALA A 21 -7.64 -10.41 -30.35
N ALA A 22 -8.16 -10.63 -29.15
CA ALA A 22 -9.60 -10.58 -28.90
C ALA A 22 -10.19 -9.19 -29.16
N ASP A 23 -9.53 -8.12 -28.69
CA ASP A 23 -9.93 -6.74 -28.96
C ASP A 23 -9.94 -6.43 -30.44
N ALA A 24 -8.93 -6.88 -31.21
CA ALA A 24 -8.89 -6.73 -32.66
C ALA A 24 -10.05 -7.45 -33.34
N ALA A 25 -10.37 -8.68 -32.91
CA ALA A 25 -11.48 -9.46 -33.46
C ALA A 25 -12.84 -8.78 -33.17
N VAL A 26 -13.06 -8.32 -31.95
CA VAL A 26 -14.27 -7.58 -31.58
C VAL A 26 -14.38 -6.29 -32.37
N SER A 27 -13.29 -5.55 -32.51
CA SER A 27 -13.24 -4.32 -33.30
C SER A 27 -13.56 -4.55 -34.78
N ALA A 28 -13.10 -5.67 -35.35
CA ALA A 28 -13.45 -6.07 -36.71
C ALA A 28 -14.94 -6.38 -36.86
N ILE A 29 -15.51 -7.14 -35.92
CA ILE A 29 -16.94 -7.46 -35.88
C ILE A 29 -17.79 -6.18 -35.85
N ILE A 30 -17.45 -5.26 -34.92
CA ILE A 30 -18.15 -3.99 -34.79
C ILE A 30 -18.04 -3.14 -36.04
N TYR A 31 -16.87 -3.14 -36.69
CA TYR A 31 -16.66 -2.48 -37.98
C TYR A 31 -17.60 -3.03 -39.06
N PHE A 32 -17.67 -4.38 -39.19
CA PHE A 32 -18.50 -5.01 -40.23
C PHE A 32 -20.01 -4.86 -39.98
N ILE A 33 -20.45 -4.90 -38.71
CA ILE A 33 -21.88 -4.81 -38.36
C ILE A 33 -22.40 -3.37 -38.42
N PHE A 34 -21.63 -2.42 -37.87
CA PHE A 34 -22.09 -1.05 -37.63
C PHE A 34 -21.45 0.00 -38.53
N GLY A 35 -20.53 -0.37 -39.41
CA GLY A 35 -19.81 0.56 -40.29
C GLY A 35 -18.93 1.59 -39.54
N THR A 36 -18.59 1.31 -38.28
CA THR A 36 -17.75 2.20 -37.48
C THR A 36 -16.27 2.07 -37.88
N SER A 37 -15.46 3.06 -37.47
CA SER A 37 -14.03 2.98 -37.73
C SER A 37 -13.35 1.91 -36.88
N PHE A 38 -12.84 0.84 -37.49
CA PHE A 38 -12.04 -0.19 -36.83
C PHE A 38 -10.96 0.41 -35.88
N ARG A 39 -10.20 1.39 -36.41
CA ARG A 39 -9.13 2.05 -35.63
C ARG A 39 -9.64 2.70 -34.34
N LYS A 40 -10.80 3.35 -34.37
CA LYS A 40 -11.36 4.00 -33.19
C LYS A 40 -11.74 2.96 -32.12
N VAL A 41 -12.46 1.92 -32.53
CA VAL A 41 -12.91 0.86 -31.60
C VAL A 41 -11.72 0.13 -31.00
N PHE A 42 -10.75 -0.26 -31.83
CA PHE A 42 -9.53 -0.94 -31.39
C PHE A 42 -8.70 -0.12 -30.41
N VAL A 43 -8.49 1.18 -30.67
CA VAL A 43 -7.76 2.05 -29.75
C VAL A 43 -8.51 2.25 -28.45
N CYS A 44 -9.83 2.37 -28.46
CA CYS A 44 -10.63 2.43 -27.23
C CYS A 44 -10.52 1.14 -26.41
N GLY A 45 -10.53 -0.02 -27.07
CA GLY A 45 -10.33 -1.32 -26.42
C GLY A 45 -8.94 -1.44 -25.78
N LEU A 46 -7.88 -1.06 -26.48
CA LEU A 46 -6.52 -1.05 -25.94
C LEU A 46 -6.39 -0.11 -24.71
N ILE A 47 -7.01 1.06 -24.76
CA ILE A 47 -7.02 1.98 -23.62
C ILE A 47 -7.73 1.33 -22.43
N SER A 48 -8.88 0.71 -22.66
CA SER A 48 -9.64 0.01 -21.61
C SER A 48 -8.85 -1.14 -20.98
N LEU A 49 -8.12 -1.91 -21.80
CA LEU A 49 -7.24 -2.98 -21.33
C LEU A 49 -6.05 -2.45 -20.50
N ALA A 50 -5.54 -1.25 -20.79
CA ALA A 50 -4.42 -0.68 -20.09
C ALA A 50 -4.79 -0.10 -18.70
N VAL A 51 -6.05 0.29 -18.48
CA VAL A 51 -6.49 0.94 -17.22
C VAL A 51 -6.29 0.06 -15.98
N PRO A 52 -6.79 -1.21 -15.93
CA PRO A 52 -6.63 -2.02 -14.72
C PRO A 52 -5.18 -2.22 -14.28
N PRO A 53 -4.24 -2.62 -15.17
CA PRO A 53 -2.85 -2.79 -14.76
C PRO A 53 -2.18 -1.47 -14.35
N SER A 54 -2.59 -0.35 -14.96
CA SER A 54 -2.07 0.97 -14.57
C SER A 54 -2.53 1.37 -13.17
N VAL A 55 -3.78 1.10 -12.81
CA VAL A 55 -4.31 1.34 -11.45
C VAL A 55 -3.58 0.47 -10.43
N ILE A 56 -3.38 -0.83 -10.73
CA ILE A 56 -2.64 -1.74 -9.86
C ILE A 56 -1.19 -1.27 -9.70
N ALA A 57 -0.54 -0.89 -10.80
CA ALA A 57 0.82 -0.38 -10.77
C ALA A 57 0.94 0.92 -9.95
N TYR A 58 -0.02 1.84 -10.11
CA TYR A 58 -0.09 3.07 -9.32
C TYR A 58 -0.20 2.75 -7.83
N GLY A 59 -1.15 1.90 -7.41
CA GLY A 59 -1.31 1.49 -6.01
C GLY A 59 -0.04 0.82 -5.46
N ALA A 60 0.54 -0.11 -6.25
CA ALA A 60 1.71 -0.87 -5.82
C ALA A 60 3.02 -0.06 -5.80
N LEU A 61 3.19 0.96 -6.62
CA LEU A 61 4.46 1.68 -6.77
C LEU A 61 4.44 3.07 -6.16
N ILE A 62 3.30 3.73 -6.17
CA ILE A 62 3.16 5.14 -5.79
C ILE A 62 2.34 5.28 -4.52
N GLU A 63 1.06 4.90 -4.54
CA GLU A 63 0.11 5.21 -3.46
C GLU A 63 0.53 4.64 -2.12
N ARG A 64 1.02 3.42 -2.07
CA ARG A 64 1.52 2.78 -0.84
C ARG A 64 2.66 3.53 -0.14
N ASN A 65 3.33 4.49 -0.83
CA ASN A 65 4.41 5.30 -0.27
C ASN A 65 3.96 6.74 0.05
N LEU A 66 2.66 7.04 -0.16
CA LEU A 66 2.07 8.34 0.12
C LEU A 66 1.45 8.34 1.51
N TYR A 67 2.27 8.57 2.52
CA TYR A 67 1.80 8.71 3.90
C TYR A 67 1.01 9.99 4.06
N ARG A 68 -0.14 9.89 4.73
CA ARG A 68 -1.00 11.03 5.06
C ARG A 68 -1.16 11.10 6.57
N VAL A 69 -0.90 12.27 7.13
CA VAL A 69 -1.18 12.56 8.53
C VAL A 69 -2.60 13.11 8.62
N LYS A 70 -3.47 12.42 9.36
CA LYS A 70 -4.79 12.90 9.71
C LYS A 70 -4.74 13.49 11.11
N LYS A 71 -4.94 14.80 11.24
CA LYS A 71 -5.01 15.47 12.53
C LYS A 71 -6.46 15.51 13.01
N ILE A 72 -6.68 15.14 14.27
CA ILE A 72 -7.96 15.18 14.96
C ILE A 72 -7.71 15.90 16.28
N GLU A 73 -8.44 16.97 16.54
CA GLU A 73 -8.41 17.66 17.81
C GLU A 73 -9.60 17.19 18.64
N LEU A 74 -9.32 16.79 19.87
CA LEU A 74 -10.31 16.34 20.84
C LEU A 74 -10.25 17.29 22.05
N ALA A 75 -11.37 17.87 22.42
CA ALA A 75 -11.49 18.73 23.57
C ALA A 75 -12.37 18.06 24.62
N PHE A 76 -11.85 17.98 25.84
CA PHE A 76 -12.56 17.43 27.01
C PHE A 76 -12.50 18.44 28.15
N SER A 77 -13.64 18.79 28.72
CA SER A 77 -13.74 19.80 29.80
C SER A 77 -13.18 19.33 31.15
N GLU A 78 -13.01 18.01 31.31
CA GLU A 78 -12.64 17.40 32.59
C GLU A 78 -11.19 16.89 32.62
N LEU A 79 -10.43 17.08 31.52
CA LEU A 79 -9.03 16.71 31.54
C LEU A 79 -8.19 17.71 32.32
N PRO A 80 -7.18 17.23 33.08
CA PRO A 80 -6.19 18.09 33.70
C PRO A 80 -5.47 18.97 32.68
N GLU A 81 -5.10 20.20 33.07
CA GLU A 81 -4.36 21.15 32.22
C GLU A 81 -3.05 20.57 31.67
N SER A 82 -2.45 19.59 32.38
CA SER A 82 -1.25 18.88 31.90
C SER A 82 -1.43 18.13 30.59
N PHE A 83 -2.66 17.88 30.16
CA PHE A 83 -2.98 17.27 28.88
C PHE A 83 -3.31 18.29 27.77
N ASP A 84 -3.24 19.58 28.07
CA ASP A 84 -3.42 20.59 27.02
C ASP A 84 -2.28 20.49 26.01
N GLY A 85 -2.65 20.35 24.73
CA GLY A 85 -1.70 20.14 23.64
C GLY A 85 -1.04 18.75 23.59
N TYR A 86 -1.50 17.78 24.42
CA TYR A 86 -0.98 16.41 24.43
C TYR A 86 -1.20 15.70 23.08
N ARG A 87 -0.15 15.16 22.51
CA ARG A 87 -0.15 14.59 21.16
C ARG A 87 -0.03 13.08 21.20
N ILE A 88 -1.05 12.41 20.70
CA ILE A 88 -1.04 10.97 20.50
C ILE A 88 -0.91 10.67 19.02
N VAL A 89 0.14 9.96 18.62
CA VAL A 89 0.26 9.44 17.27
C VAL A 89 -0.21 7.99 17.26
N GLN A 90 -1.29 7.72 16.56
CA GLN A 90 -1.76 6.35 16.34
C GLN A 90 -1.21 5.82 15.02
N ILE A 91 -0.68 4.60 15.08
CA ILE A 91 -0.26 3.80 13.91
C ILE A 91 -0.85 2.39 14.03
N SER A 92 -1.11 1.76 12.87
CA SER A 92 -1.68 0.42 12.79
C SER A 92 -1.25 -0.26 11.49
N ASP A 93 -1.48 -1.58 11.38
CA ASP A 93 -1.41 -2.33 10.13
C ASP A 93 -0.08 -2.16 9.38
N ILE A 94 1.03 -2.23 10.09
CA ILE A 94 2.37 -2.11 9.48
C ILE A 94 2.60 -3.27 8.51
N HIS A 95 2.15 -4.50 8.87
CA HIS A 95 2.36 -5.68 8.04
C HIS A 95 3.80 -5.77 7.53
N ALA A 96 4.73 -6.08 8.43
CA ALA A 96 6.18 -6.01 8.27
C ALA A 96 6.70 -6.59 6.94
N ARG A 97 6.04 -7.61 6.41
CA ARG A 97 6.33 -8.21 5.12
C ARG A 97 6.30 -7.21 3.97
N SER A 98 5.39 -6.24 4.03
CA SER A 98 5.23 -5.20 3.00
C SER A 98 6.46 -4.30 2.88
N PHE A 99 7.24 -4.18 3.95
CA PHE A 99 8.46 -3.38 4.02
C PHE A 99 9.75 -4.19 3.83
N SER A 100 9.68 -5.53 3.84
CA SER A 100 10.86 -6.41 3.76
C SER A 100 11.75 -6.14 2.55
N SER A 101 11.15 -5.78 1.41
CA SER A 101 11.87 -5.44 0.18
C SER A 101 12.22 -3.95 0.06
N ARG A 102 11.69 -3.09 0.93
CA ARG A 102 11.82 -1.62 0.86
C ARG A 102 11.84 -0.97 2.24
N PRO A 103 12.85 -1.20 3.06
CA PRO A 103 12.91 -0.65 4.42
C PRO A 103 12.90 0.88 4.44
N GLY A 104 13.38 1.56 3.40
CA GLY A 104 13.35 3.02 3.29
C GLY A 104 11.94 3.65 3.28
N SER A 105 10.89 2.87 2.95
CA SER A 105 9.51 3.39 3.10
C SER A 105 9.13 3.53 4.58
N LEU A 106 9.51 2.58 5.43
CA LEU A 106 9.27 2.67 6.88
C LEU A 106 10.10 3.78 7.52
N GLU A 107 11.36 3.98 7.07
CA GLU A 107 12.19 5.11 7.49
C GLU A 107 11.52 6.46 7.21
N LYS A 108 10.83 6.60 6.08
CA LYS A 108 10.03 7.79 5.79
C LYS A 108 8.88 7.96 6.78
N ALA A 109 8.18 6.86 7.14
CA ALA A 109 7.09 6.89 8.11
C ALA A 109 7.60 7.29 9.50
N THR A 110 8.72 6.70 9.98
CA THR A 110 9.32 7.07 11.27
C THR A 110 9.71 8.54 11.32
N ARG A 111 10.33 9.08 10.26
CA ARG A 111 10.64 10.51 10.20
C ARG A 111 9.42 11.42 10.24
N ILE A 112 8.31 11.00 9.64
CA ILE A 112 7.05 11.75 9.73
C ILE A 112 6.54 11.73 11.17
N ILE A 113 6.57 10.58 11.85
CA ILE A 113 6.15 10.42 13.23
C ILE A 113 6.99 11.30 14.16
N ASP A 114 8.33 11.26 14.02
CA ASP A 114 9.24 12.09 14.80
C ASP A 114 8.97 13.58 14.59
N GLY A 115 8.70 14.00 13.35
CA GLY A 115 8.34 15.39 13.03
C GLY A 115 7.01 15.86 13.61
N LEU A 116 6.16 14.95 14.11
CA LEU A 116 4.94 15.28 14.84
C LEU A 116 5.20 15.57 16.31
N ASP A 117 6.38 15.23 16.83
CA ASP A 117 6.78 15.41 18.22
C ASP A 117 5.72 14.82 19.18
N PRO A 118 5.49 13.49 19.15
CA PRO A 118 4.43 12.87 19.92
C PRO A 118 4.78 12.76 21.40
N ASP A 119 3.82 13.00 22.26
CA ASP A 119 3.93 12.65 23.67
C ASP A 119 3.79 11.13 23.84
N MET A 120 2.90 10.50 23.10
CA MET A 120 2.67 9.07 23.13
C MET A 120 2.48 8.51 21.72
N ILE A 121 3.01 7.32 21.46
CA ILE A 121 2.69 6.55 20.26
C ILE A 121 1.81 5.37 20.67
N ALA A 122 0.64 5.24 20.05
CA ALA A 122 -0.27 4.11 20.20
C ALA A 122 -0.21 3.23 18.95
N PHE A 123 0.37 2.04 19.08
CA PHE A 123 0.37 1.04 18.03
C PHE A 123 -0.80 0.06 18.22
N THR A 124 -1.76 0.06 17.31
CA THR A 124 -3.03 -0.65 17.49
C THR A 124 -3.10 -1.99 16.77
N GLY A 125 -1.94 -2.61 16.49
CA GLY A 125 -1.85 -4.00 16.07
C GLY A 125 -1.53 -4.20 14.59
N ASP A 126 -1.50 -5.48 14.20
CA ASP A 126 -1.16 -5.98 12.87
C ASP A 126 0.26 -5.56 12.42
N LEU A 127 1.23 -5.87 13.31
CA LEU A 127 2.64 -5.66 13.02
C LEU A 127 3.16 -6.67 11.99
N ILE A 128 2.76 -7.92 12.12
CA ILE A 128 3.16 -9.01 11.22
C ILE A 128 2.05 -9.34 10.22
N THR A 129 2.40 -10.08 9.17
CA THR A 129 1.44 -10.59 8.18
C THR A 129 1.20 -12.08 8.37
N ILE A 130 2.29 -12.86 8.54
CA ILE A 130 2.26 -14.32 8.64
C ILE A 130 3.17 -14.81 9.77
N SER A 131 4.39 -14.25 9.91
CA SER A 131 5.35 -14.74 10.88
C SER A 131 6.17 -13.64 11.54
N PRO A 132 6.61 -13.85 12.81
CA PRO A 132 7.39 -12.86 13.56
C PRO A 132 8.73 -12.49 12.92
N GLU A 133 9.35 -13.39 12.15
CA GLU A 133 10.64 -13.17 11.49
C GLU A 133 10.59 -12.04 10.45
N GLU A 134 9.38 -11.69 9.99
CA GLU A 134 9.16 -10.55 9.10
C GLU A 134 9.64 -9.23 9.72
N THR A 135 9.63 -9.14 11.04
CA THR A 135 10.04 -7.93 11.78
C THR A 135 11.54 -7.70 11.80
N ASP A 136 12.37 -8.73 11.59
CA ASP A 136 13.82 -8.62 11.71
C ASP A 136 14.42 -7.52 10.84
N ARG A 137 13.88 -7.35 9.65
CA ARG A 137 14.35 -6.33 8.69
C ARG A 137 13.92 -4.92 9.02
N ILE A 138 12.86 -4.77 9.79
CA ILE A 138 12.28 -3.46 10.13
C ILE A 138 12.48 -3.08 11.59
N ARG A 139 13.01 -4.00 12.41
CA ARG A 139 13.25 -3.81 13.86
C ARG A 139 14.01 -2.51 14.16
N PHE A 140 15.05 -2.21 13.37
CA PHE A 140 15.80 -0.97 13.53
C PHE A 140 14.92 0.27 13.38
N HIS A 141 14.06 0.31 12.39
CA HIS A 141 13.16 1.46 12.18
C HIS A 141 12.07 1.55 13.24
N LEU A 142 11.56 0.41 13.72
CA LEU A 142 10.59 0.40 14.81
C LEU A 142 11.21 0.92 16.11
N SER A 143 12.47 0.56 16.39
CA SER A 143 13.19 1.02 17.59
C SER A 143 13.52 2.51 17.60
N GLN A 144 13.41 3.19 16.46
CA GLN A 144 13.57 4.64 16.36
C GLN A 144 12.30 5.41 16.71
N MET A 145 11.14 4.74 16.73
CA MET A 145 9.88 5.38 17.11
C MET A 145 9.93 5.71 18.61
N ASN A 146 9.77 6.97 18.95
CA ASN A 146 9.84 7.45 20.32
C ASN A 146 8.72 8.46 20.61
N GLY A 147 8.02 8.26 21.71
CA GLY A 147 7.13 9.24 22.30
C GLY A 147 7.65 9.64 23.67
N ARG A 148 7.45 10.86 24.09
CA ARG A 148 7.94 11.38 25.39
C ARG A 148 7.55 10.46 26.55
N ASP A 149 6.31 9.98 26.56
CA ASP A 149 5.74 9.12 27.60
C ASP A 149 5.77 7.64 27.19
N GLY A 150 6.27 7.32 25.98
CA GLY A 150 6.52 5.98 25.51
C GLY A 150 5.71 5.55 24.28
N VAL A 151 5.94 4.30 23.90
CA VAL A 151 5.25 3.61 22.80
C VAL A 151 4.46 2.45 23.41
N PHE A 152 3.16 2.46 23.20
CA PHE A 152 2.24 1.44 23.70
C PHE A 152 1.69 0.63 22.54
N SER A 153 1.71 -0.69 22.67
CA SER A 153 1.30 -1.60 21.62
C SER A 153 0.27 -2.59 22.12
N ILE A 154 -0.71 -2.88 21.27
CA ILE A 154 -1.61 -4.04 21.41
C ILE A 154 -1.45 -4.95 20.21
N LEU A 155 -1.93 -6.18 20.32
CA LEU A 155 -1.91 -7.14 19.22
C LEU A 155 -3.17 -6.99 18.34
N GLY A 156 -2.98 -7.04 17.02
CA GLY A 156 -4.06 -7.18 16.04
C GLY A 156 -4.33 -8.65 15.71
N ASN A 157 -5.28 -8.91 14.82
CA ASN A 157 -5.67 -10.28 14.49
C ASN A 157 -4.54 -11.06 13.78
N HIS A 158 -3.73 -10.43 12.95
CA HIS A 158 -2.58 -11.07 12.31
C HIS A 158 -1.45 -11.40 13.30
N ASP A 159 -1.32 -10.64 14.38
CA ASP A 159 -0.27 -10.87 15.38
C ASP A 159 -0.52 -12.12 16.23
N TYR A 160 -1.75 -12.64 16.26
CA TYR A 160 -2.09 -13.89 16.94
C TYR A 160 -1.69 -15.15 16.16
N GLY A 161 -1.26 -15.01 14.89
CA GLY A 161 -0.83 -16.14 14.07
C GLY A 161 -1.95 -17.11 13.71
N ILE A 162 -3.19 -16.63 13.59
CA ILE A 162 -4.39 -17.41 13.27
C ILE A 162 -4.65 -17.36 11.77
#